data_802c143beb6d2d58b77c5a2b311cfe33
#
_entry.id   802c143beb6d2d58b77c5a2b311cfe33
#
_cell.length_a   1.000
_cell.length_b   1.000
_cell.length_c   1.000
_cell.angle_alpha   90.00
_cell.angle_beta   90.00
_cell.angle_gamma   90.00
#
_symmetry.space_group_name_H-M   'P 1'
#
loop_
_entity.id
_entity.type
_entity.pdbx_description
1 polymer ?
#
loop_
_entity_poly.entity_id
_entity_poly.type
_entity_poly.pdbx_seq_one_letter_code
_entity_poly.pdbx_strand_id
1 'polypeptide(L)'
;MTQLFLNASQVVTCAGPARARRGTEQADAVVRDRVGVAVAADGTIAAVAADAALRTDYPAATIVDCAGGVLTPGFVDSHTHAIFGRARYEEQEMRAAGIGYLEIARRGGGIHASVREDRKSVV
;
A
#
# COMPACT_ATOMS: atom_id res chain seq x y z
N MET A 1 -11.76 5.52 -21.58
CA MET A 1 -11.11 4.49 -22.44
C MET A 1 -10.60 3.40 -21.52
N THR A 2 -10.81 2.13 -21.87
CA THR A 2 -10.32 0.99 -21.07
C THR A 2 -8.78 0.95 -21.07
N GLN A 3 -8.17 0.62 -19.93
CA GLN A 3 -6.74 0.42 -19.79
C GLN A 3 -6.45 -1.04 -19.39
N LEU A 4 -5.39 -1.61 -19.95
CA LEU A 4 -4.88 -2.93 -19.59
C LEU A 4 -3.52 -2.77 -18.91
N PHE A 5 -3.43 -3.19 -17.67
CA PHE A 5 -2.16 -3.31 -16.94
C PHE A 5 -1.65 -4.74 -17.13
N LEU A 6 -0.60 -4.90 -17.95
CA LEU A 6 -0.08 -6.19 -18.39
C LEU A 6 1.38 -6.37 -17.99
N ASN A 7 1.90 -7.59 -18.15
CA ASN A 7 3.29 -7.91 -17.85
C ASN A 7 3.65 -7.64 -16.37
N ALA A 8 2.70 -7.86 -15.47
CA ALA A 8 2.98 -7.89 -14.03
C ALA A 8 3.53 -9.27 -13.64
N SER A 9 4.55 -9.31 -12.77
CA SER A 9 5.02 -10.57 -12.18
C SER A 9 3.96 -11.15 -11.26
N GLN A 10 3.29 -10.28 -10.49
CA GLN A 10 2.24 -10.64 -9.56
C GLN A 10 1.16 -9.56 -9.50
N VAL A 11 -0.07 -9.98 -9.28
CA VAL A 11 -1.20 -9.11 -8.96
C VAL A 11 -1.74 -9.48 -7.58
N VAL A 12 -1.65 -8.56 -6.65
CA VAL A 12 -2.23 -8.69 -5.30
C VAL A 12 -3.67 -8.19 -5.37
N THR A 13 -4.64 -9.08 -5.27
CA THR A 13 -6.05 -8.70 -5.48
C THR A 13 -6.75 -8.29 -4.19
N CYS A 14 -6.26 -8.72 -3.04
CA CYS A 14 -6.94 -8.62 -1.75
C CYS A 14 -8.40 -9.12 -1.79
N ALA A 15 -8.74 -9.96 -2.78
CA ALA A 15 -10.10 -10.49 -2.95
C ALA A 15 -10.52 -11.29 -1.71
N GLY A 16 -11.78 -11.14 -1.31
CA GLY A 16 -12.30 -11.82 -0.13
C GLY A 16 -13.71 -11.37 0.21
N PRO A 17 -14.20 -11.75 1.38
CA PRO A 17 -15.55 -11.40 1.82
C PRO A 17 -15.67 -9.87 2.00
N ALA A 18 -16.88 -9.34 1.76
CA ALA A 18 -17.20 -7.92 1.93
C ALA A 18 -17.30 -7.52 3.43
N ARG A 19 -16.28 -7.85 4.21
CA ARG A 19 -16.12 -7.50 5.63
C ARG A 19 -14.66 -7.33 5.99
N ALA A 20 -14.36 -6.72 7.13
CA ALA A 20 -13.02 -6.67 7.67
C ALA A 20 -12.48 -8.09 7.94
N ARG A 21 -11.25 -8.35 7.52
CA ARG A 21 -10.51 -9.58 7.84
C ARG A 21 -10.01 -9.52 9.28
N ARG A 22 -9.95 -10.65 9.95
CA ARG A 22 -9.54 -10.76 11.36
C ARG A 22 -8.52 -11.87 11.56
N GLY A 23 -7.63 -11.69 12.53
CA GLY A 23 -6.62 -12.67 12.89
C GLY A 23 -5.75 -13.06 11.69
N THR A 24 -5.59 -14.34 11.46
CA THR A 24 -4.76 -14.90 10.37
C THR A 24 -5.27 -14.60 8.98
N GLU A 25 -6.56 -14.28 8.79
CA GLU A 25 -7.12 -13.86 7.50
C GLU A 25 -6.43 -12.59 6.96
N GLN A 26 -5.87 -11.74 7.83
CA GLN A 26 -5.20 -10.51 7.42
C GLN A 26 -3.90 -10.76 6.64
N ALA A 27 -3.30 -11.95 6.80
CA ALA A 27 -2.09 -12.34 6.09
C ALA A 27 -2.37 -12.81 4.66
N ASP A 28 -3.63 -13.12 4.30
CA ASP A 28 -3.98 -13.58 2.96
C ASP A 28 -4.29 -12.40 2.03
N ALA A 29 -3.33 -12.01 1.22
CA ALA A 29 -3.45 -10.95 0.24
C ALA A 29 -4.04 -11.42 -1.10
N VAL A 30 -4.27 -12.72 -1.29
CA VAL A 30 -4.72 -13.35 -2.54
C VAL A 30 -3.90 -12.90 -3.73
N VAL A 31 -2.69 -13.43 -3.84
CA VAL A 31 -1.75 -13.15 -4.92
C VAL A 31 -2.05 -14.04 -6.12
N ARG A 32 -1.99 -13.47 -7.33
CA ARG A 32 -2.10 -14.19 -8.60
C ARG A 32 -0.87 -13.91 -9.45
N ASP A 33 -0.27 -14.96 -9.98
CA ASP A 33 0.88 -14.87 -10.86
C ASP A 33 0.44 -14.82 -12.34
N ARG A 34 1.19 -14.11 -13.15
CA ARG A 34 1.04 -14.06 -14.63
C ARG A 34 -0.36 -13.68 -15.09
N VAL A 35 -0.98 -12.73 -14.42
CA VAL A 35 -2.25 -12.12 -14.81
C VAL A 35 -2.09 -10.62 -14.92
N GLY A 36 -2.93 -10.00 -15.74
CA GLY A 36 -3.08 -8.56 -15.83
C GLY A 36 -4.42 -8.10 -15.29
N VAL A 37 -4.65 -6.81 -15.36
CA VAL A 37 -5.88 -6.15 -14.90
C VAL A 37 -6.43 -5.26 -16.02
N ALA A 38 -7.71 -5.41 -16.33
CA ALA A 38 -8.46 -4.48 -17.17
C ALA A 38 -9.22 -3.49 -16.29
N VAL A 39 -9.03 -2.19 -16.56
CA VAL A 39 -9.73 -1.10 -15.88
C VAL A 39 -10.61 -0.38 -16.90
N ALA A 40 -11.91 -0.33 -16.65
CA ALA A 40 -12.89 0.33 -17.48
C ALA A 40 -12.72 1.87 -17.45
N ALA A 41 -13.38 2.57 -18.36
CA ALA A 41 -13.28 4.03 -18.50
C ALA A 41 -13.78 4.81 -17.27
N ASP A 42 -14.62 4.20 -16.45
CA ASP A 42 -15.15 4.76 -15.20
C ASP A 42 -14.24 4.48 -13.98
N GLY A 43 -13.08 3.82 -14.21
CA GLY A 43 -12.13 3.47 -13.16
C GLY A 43 -12.41 2.16 -12.42
N THR A 44 -13.45 1.42 -12.80
CA THR A 44 -13.74 0.13 -12.20
C THR A 44 -12.84 -0.99 -12.77
N ILE A 45 -12.52 -2.00 -11.95
CA ILE A 45 -11.82 -3.21 -12.40
C ILE A 45 -12.82 -4.08 -13.17
N ALA A 46 -12.63 -4.20 -14.49
CA ALA A 46 -13.49 -4.98 -15.37
C ALA A 46 -13.12 -6.46 -15.37
N ALA A 47 -11.81 -6.79 -15.31
CA ALA A 47 -11.32 -8.16 -15.31
C ALA A 47 -9.94 -8.29 -14.69
N VAL A 48 -9.63 -9.48 -14.16
CA VAL A 48 -8.30 -9.93 -13.78
C VAL A 48 -8.10 -11.30 -14.42
N ALA A 49 -7.28 -11.39 -15.46
CA ALA A 49 -7.09 -12.59 -16.26
C ALA A 49 -5.68 -12.63 -16.89
N ALA A 50 -5.38 -13.73 -17.57
CA ALA A 50 -4.13 -13.84 -18.34
C ALA A 50 -4.02 -12.72 -19.38
N ASP A 51 -2.83 -12.16 -19.58
CA ASP A 51 -2.57 -11.05 -20.50
C ASP A 51 -3.11 -11.29 -21.90
N ALA A 52 -2.96 -12.52 -22.42
CA ALA A 52 -3.44 -12.89 -23.75
C ALA A 52 -4.97 -12.81 -23.86
N ALA A 53 -5.69 -13.24 -22.80
CA ALA A 53 -7.15 -13.14 -22.75
C ALA A 53 -7.60 -11.67 -22.73
N LEU A 54 -6.96 -10.85 -21.89
CA LEU A 54 -7.28 -9.43 -21.80
C LEU A 54 -7.05 -8.69 -23.11
N ARG A 55 -5.98 -9.01 -23.84
CA ARG A 55 -5.74 -8.43 -25.19
C ARG A 55 -6.83 -8.82 -26.19
N THR A 56 -7.33 -10.05 -26.10
CA THR A 56 -8.40 -10.54 -26.97
C THR A 56 -9.73 -9.87 -26.65
N ASP A 57 -10.06 -9.77 -25.36
CA ASP A 57 -11.35 -9.26 -24.88
C ASP A 57 -11.45 -7.72 -25.00
N TYR A 58 -10.32 -7.03 -24.97
CA TYR A 58 -10.25 -5.55 -25.00
C TYR A 58 -9.27 -5.04 -26.08
N PRO A 59 -9.50 -5.32 -27.36
CA PRO A 59 -8.52 -5.03 -28.44
C PRO A 59 -8.24 -3.55 -28.66
N ALA A 60 -9.15 -2.66 -28.25
CA ALA A 60 -9.01 -1.20 -28.37
C ALA A 60 -8.52 -0.53 -27.07
N ALA A 61 -8.13 -1.28 -26.06
CA ALA A 61 -7.69 -0.72 -24.79
C ALA A 61 -6.26 -0.16 -24.90
N THR A 62 -5.98 0.86 -24.09
CA THR A 62 -4.61 1.36 -23.89
C THR A 62 -3.83 0.42 -23.00
N ILE A 63 -2.62 0.03 -23.41
CA ILE A 63 -1.76 -0.87 -22.64
C ILE A 63 -0.84 -0.06 -21.75
N VAL A 64 -0.77 -0.44 -20.46
CA VAL A 64 0.21 -0.01 -19.48
C VAL A 64 1.10 -1.21 -19.17
N ASP A 65 2.37 -1.14 -19.53
CA ASP A 65 3.33 -2.20 -19.23
C ASP A 65 3.81 -2.09 -17.78
N CYS A 66 3.56 -3.12 -16.97
CA CYS A 66 4.02 -3.19 -15.58
C CYS A 66 5.50 -3.59 -15.47
N ALA A 67 6.17 -3.90 -16.57
CA ALA A 67 7.60 -4.20 -16.65
C ALA A 67 8.09 -5.26 -15.63
N GLY A 68 7.27 -6.28 -15.38
CA GLY A 68 7.56 -7.33 -14.40
C GLY A 68 7.37 -6.91 -12.94
N GLY A 69 6.87 -5.71 -12.68
CA GLY A 69 6.55 -5.23 -11.34
C GLY A 69 5.37 -5.95 -10.69
N VAL A 70 5.12 -5.67 -9.42
CA VAL A 70 3.95 -6.15 -8.69
C VAL A 70 2.84 -5.11 -8.75
N LEU A 71 1.65 -5.53 -9.15
CA LEU A 71 0.46 -4.67 -9.16
C LEU A 71 -0.34 -4.90 -7.89
N THR A 72 -0.59 -3.83 -7.15
CA THR A 72 -1.35 -3.86 -5.88
C THR A 72 -2.50 -2.87 -5.92
N PRO A 73 -3.56 -3.04 -5.11
CA PRO A 73 -4.47 -1.96 -4.81
C PRO A 73 -3.71 -0.76 -4.23
N GLY A 74 -4.23 0.46 -4.43
CA GLY A 74 -3.68 1.65 -3.77
C GLY A 74 -3.74 1.51 -2.25
N PHE A 75 -2.73 2.05 -1.56
CA PHE A 75 -2.70 2.03 -0.11
C PHE A 75 -3.82 2.90 0.47
N VAL A 76 -4.51 2.36 1.47
CA VAL A 76 -5.48 3.09 2.29
C VAL A 76 -4.95 3.11 3.72
N ASP A 77 -4.58 4.28 4.19
CA ASP A 77 -4.10 4.47 5.57
C ASP A 77 -5.16 5.24 6.37
N SER A 78 -5.79 4.54 7.31
CA SER A 78 -6.82 5.11 8.17
C SER A 78 -6.26 5.84 9.40
N HIS A 79 -4.94 5.76 9.63
CA HIS A 79 -4.27 6.43 10.73
C HIS A 79 -2.89 6.90 10.29
N THR A 80 -2.82 8.09 9.75
CA THR A 80 -1.55 8.71 9.33
C THR A 80 -1.27 10.01 10.07
N HIS A 81 0.01 10.24 10.36
CA HIS A 81 0.52 11.51 10.85
C HIS A 81 1.12 12.28 9.67
N ALA A 82 0.27 12.87 8.84
CA ALA A 82 0.68 13.54 7.61
C ALA A 82 1.54 14.79 7.85
N ILE A 83 1.38 15.42 9.02
CA ILE A 83 2.13 16.61 9.45
C ILE A 83 2.65 16.37 10.86
N PHE A 84 3.94 16.61 11.06
CA PHE A 84 4.58 16.63 12.39
C PHE A 84 5.84 17.51 12.35
N GLY A 85 6.14 18.18 13.47
CA GLY A 85 7.22 19.18 13.52
C GLY A 85 8.62 18.61 13.40
N ARG A 86 8.85 17.34 13.79
CA ARG A 86 10.14 16.66 13.69
C ARG A 86 9.97 15.17 13.45
N ALA A 87 10.69 14.64 12.46
CA ALA A 87 10.82 13.21 12.27
C ALA A 87 11.64 12.56 13.41
N ARG A 88 11.29 11.34 13.78
CA ARG A 88 11.89 10.60 14.91
C ARG A 88 12.70 9.41 14.40
N TYR A 89 13.64 9.65 13.49
CA TYR A 89 14.45 8.60 12.87
C TYR A 89 15.29 7.84 13.90
N GLU A 90 15.85 8.55 14.88
CA GLU A 90 16.67 7.96 15.94
C GLU A 90 15.89 6.95 16.78
N GLU A 91 14.58 7.16 16.94
CA GLU A 91 13.73 6.18 17.63
C GLU A 91 13.57 4.88 16.85
N GLN A 92 13.58 4.95 15.51
CA GLN A 92 13.54 3.76 14.68
C GLN A 92 14.83 2.92 14.85
N GLU A 93 15.98 3.58 14.89
CA GLU A 93 17.26 2.92 15.16
C GLU A 93 17.30 2.31 16.55
N MET A 94 16.83 3.05 17.58
CA MET A 94 16.71 2.53 18.94
C MET A 94 15.82 1.27 19.01
N ARG A 95 14.69 1.26 18.30
CA ARG A 95 13.80 0.09 18.23
C ARG A 95 14.47 -1.08 17.52
N ALA A 96 15.16 -0.82 16.43
CA ALA A 96 15.93 -1.85 15.72
C ALA A 96 17.03 -2.46 16.60
N ALA A 97 17.61 -1.66 17.51
CA ALA A 97 18.55 -2.11 18.53
C ALA A 97 17.88 -2.78 19.75
N GLY A 98 16.55 -2.98 19.74
CA GLY A 98 15.81 -3.66 20.81
C GLY A 98 15.43 -2.78 22.00
N ILE A 99 15.59 -1.45 21.91
CA ILE A 99 15.23 -0.53 22.99
C ILE A 99 13.70 -0.38 23.06
N GLY A 100 13.12 -0.69 24.21
CA GLY A 100 11.68 -0.63 24.42
C GLY A 100 11.12 0.79 24.43
N TYR A 101 9.82 0.93 24.10
CA TYR A 101 9.14 2.23 24.01
C TYR A 101 9.28 3.10 25.26
N LEU A 102 9.14 2.51 26.46
CA LEU A 102 9.24 3.25 27.72
C LEU A 102 10.62 3.88 27.92
N GLU A 103 11.68 3.17 27.53
CA GLU A 103 13.04 3.69 27.60
C GLU A 103 13.28 4.80 26.58
N ILE A 104 12.74 4.67 25.37
CA ILE A 104 12.77 5.74 24.36
C ILE A 104 12.06 6.99 24.92
N ALA A 105 10.90 6.82 25.55
CA ALA A 105 10.15 7.92 26.15
C ALA A 105 10.95 8.60 27.29
N ARG A 106 11.63 7.82 28.14
CA ARG A 106 12.51 8.36 29.22
C ARG A 106 13.66 9.18 28.67
N ARG A 107 14.21 8.81 27.54
CA ARG A 107 15.26 9.56 26.80
C ARG A 107 14.72 10.81 26.12
N GLY A 108 13.46 11.15 26.32
CA GLY A 108 12.82 12.33 25.75
C GLY A 108 12.18 12.15 24.39
N GLY A 109 12.10 10.90 23.90
CA GLY A 109 11.41 10.51 22.68
C GLY A 109 9.89 10.27 22.86
N GLY A 110 9.31 9.49 21.97
CA GLY A 110 7.90 9.15 21.97
C GLY A 110 6.99 10.30 21.55
N ILE A 111 5.68 10.16 21.80
CA ILE A 111 4.67 11.14 21.37
C ILE A 111 4.92 12.54 21.97
N HIS A 112 5.44 12.63 23.19
CA HIS A 112 5.77 13.91 23.80
C HIS A 112 6.87 14.70 23.08
N ALA A 113 7.79 14.01 22.41
CA ALA A 113 8.80 14.68 21.56
C ALA A 113 8.11 15.35 20.36
N SER A 114 7.21 14.65 19.66
CA SER A 114 6.43 15.22 18.57
C SER A 114 5.63 16.44 18.99
N VAL A 115 4.92 16.36 20.13
CA VAL A 115 4.11 17.48 20.67
C VAL A 115 4.96 18.70 21.01
N ARG A 116 6.15 18.50 21.60
CA ARG A 116 7.06 19.61 21.91
C ARG A 116 7.59 20.34 20.68
N GLU A 117 7.95 19.58 19.66
CA GLU A 117 8.51 20.14 18.43
C GLU A 117 7.42 20.79 17.56
N ASP A 118 6.20 20.24 17.55
CA ASP A 118 5.06 20.81 16.86
C ASP A 118 4.69 22.20 17.40
N ARG A 119 4.72 22.37 18.72
CA ARG A 119 4.47 23.68 19.37
C ARG A 119 5.51 24.75 19.04
N LYS A 120 6.72 24.38 18.62
CA LYS A 120 7.75 25.34 18.20
C LYS A 120 7.58 25.77 16.75
N SER A 121 6.86 25.01 15.94
CA SER A 121 6.63 25.32 14.53
C SER A 121 5.44 26.24 14.28
N VAL A 122 4.70 26.62 15.32
CA VAL A 122 3.51 27.49 15.27
C VAL A 122 3.86 28.92 15.74
N VAL A 123 4.94 29.47 15.22
CA VAL A 123 5.28 30.91 15.41
C VAL A 123 5.42 31.61 14.09
#